data_c5ce1bc16b5caa0a0f21bc6717edd1ba
#
_entry.id   c5ce1bc16b5caa0a0f21bc6717edd1ba
#
_cell.length_a   1.000
_cell.length_b   1.000
_cell.length_c   1.000
_cell.angle_alpha   90.00
_cell.angle_beta   90.00
_cell.angle_gamma   90.00
#
_symmetry.space_group_name_H-M   'P 1'
#
loop_
_entity.id
_entity.type
_entity.pdbx_description
1 polymer ?
#
loop_
_entity_poly.entity_id
_entity_poly.type
_entity_poly.pdbx_seq_one_letter_code
_entity_poly.pdbx_strand_id
1 'polypeptide(L)'
;MQDEFAVASQSKAEAAVKGGKFKDEIVPVVIHGKKGDTVFDTDEYPKFGTTLEKVAKLKPAFKKDGGTVTAANASGINDSAAAFVVMSQEKAEELGLKPMATIVSYATGGVDPSIMGV
;
A
#
# COMPACT_ATOMS: atom_id res chain seq x y z
N MET A 1 -11.26 4.63 17.45
CA MET A 1 -10.28 3.56 17.12
C MET A 1 -9.99 3.48 15.59
N GLN A 2 -10.93 3.16 14.68
CA GLN A 2 -10.64 3.07 13.22
C GLN A 2 -10.12 4.40 12.64
N ASP A 3 -10.76 5.50 12.94
CA ASP A 3 -10.35 6.82 12.47
C ASP A 3 -9.02 7.28 13.07
N GLU A 4 -8.78 6.99 14.33
CA GLU A 4 -7.50 7.27 15.00
C GLU A 4 -6.36 6.49 14.35
N PHE A 5 -6.61 5.21 14.02
CA PHE A 5 -5.66 4.39 13.29
C PHE A 5 -5.37 4.97 11.90
N ALA A 6 -6.42 5.36 11.16
CA ALA A 6 -6.28 5.96 9.84
C ALA A 6 -5.46 7.26 9.89
N VAL A 7 -5.74 8.15 10.86
CA VAL A 7 -4.98 9.40 11.05
C VAL A 7 -3.52 9.10 11.40
N ALA A 8 -3.27 8.16 12.30
CA ALA A 8 -1.90 7.77 12.67
C ALA A 8 -1.15 7.18 11.47
N SER A 9 -1.80 6.36 10.64
CA SER A 9 -1.24 5.80 9.42
C SER A 9 -0.88 6.90 8.41
N GLN A 10 -1.79 7.84 8.15
CA GLN A 10 -1.54 8.97 7.26
C GLN A 10 -0.40 9.88 7.76
N SER A 11 -0.32 10.13 9.06
CA SER A 11 0.77 10.92 9.65
C SER A 11 2.13 10.23 9.49
N LYS A 12 2.19 8.90 9.65
CA LYS A 12 3.40 8.11 9.42
C LYS A 12 3.81 8.11 7.95
N ALA A 13 2.85 7.96 7.04
CA ALA A 13 3.09 8.03 5.59
C ALA A 13 3.62 9.41 5.19
N GLU A 14 3.00 10.49 5.68
CA GLU A 14 3.45 11.86 5.43
C GLU A 14 4.90 12.08 5.90
N ALA A 15 5.22 11.65 7.12
CA ALA A 15 6.57 11.76 7.65
C ALA A 15 7.59 10.95 6.84
N ALA A 16 7.23 9.75 6.40
CA ALA A 16 8.08 8.89 5.59
C ALA A 16 8.34 9.48 4.20
N VAL A 17 7.31 9.99 3.53
CA VAL A 17 7.43 10.63 2.21
C VAL A 17 8.27 11.91 2.31
N LYS A 18 7.96 12.80 3.27
CA LYS A 18 8.73 14.04 3.48
C LYS A 18 10.17 13.77 3.90
N GLY A 19 10.41 12.69 4.63
CA GLY A 19 11.75 12.23 5.00
C GLY A 19 12.50 11.48 3.88
N GLY A 20 11.90 11.33 2.69
CA GLY A 20 12.53 10.69 1.52
C GLY A 20 12.73 9.18 1.66
N LYS A 21 12.03 8.50 2.58
CA LYS A 21 12.23 7.07 2.85
C LYS A 21 11.89 6.16 1.67
N PHE A 22 11.04 6.61 0.75
CA PHE A 22 10.62 5.85 -0.43
C PHE A 22 11.35 6.25 -1.70
N LYS A 23 12.25 7.25 -1.64
CA LYS A 23 12.88 7.83 -2.82
C LYS A 23 13.66 6.79 -3.64
N ASP A 24 14.32 5.85 -3.00
CA ASP A 24 15.11 4.82 -3.67
C ASP A 24 14.26 3.67 -4.22
N GLU A 25 12.98 3.59 -3.84
CA GLU A 25 12.04 2.55 -4.26
C GLU A 25 11.17 3.01 -5.44
N ILE A 26 11.03 4.33 -5.64
CA ILE A 26 10.16 4.91 -6.66
C ILE A 26 10.93 5.00 -7.98
N VAL A 27 10.37 4.36 -9.01
CA VAL A 27 10.85 4.48 -10.39
C VAL A 27 9.97 5.52 -11.11
N PRO A 28 10.54 6.66 -11.53
CA PRO A 28 9.77 7.69 -12.23
C PRO A 28 9.21 7.18 -13.56
N VAL A 29 7.95 7.55 -13.85
CA VAL A 29 7.30 7.25 -15.13
C VAL A 29 7.17 8.55 -15.91
N VAL A 30 7.71 8.57 -17.13
CA VAL A 30 7.58 9.74 -18.02
C VAL A 30 6.32 9.57 -18.87
N ILE A 31 5.40 10.50 -18.72
CA ILE A 31 4.15 10.57 -19.49
C ILE A 31 4.34 11.59 -20.60
N HIS A 32 4.43 11.11 -21.84
CA HIS A 32 4.60 11.96 -23.01
C HIS A 32 3.28 12.65 -23.38
N GLY A 33 3.27 13.96 -23.40
CA GLY A 33 2.09 14.77 -23.70
C GLY A 33 2.30 15.78 -24.85
N LYS A 34 1.22 16.22 -25.47
CA LYS A 34 1.25 17.22 -26.54
C LYS A 34 1.86 18.57 -26.12
N LYS A 35 1.87 18.88 -24.83
CA LYS A 35 2.39 20.14 -24.25
C LYS A 35 3.76 19.94 -23.57
N GLY A 36 4.38 18.78 -23.72
CA GLY A 36 5.61 18.38 -23.07
C GLY A 36 5.42 17.15 -22.18
N ASP A 37 6.51 16.61 -21.73
CA ASP A 37 6.56 15.44 -20.87
C ASP A 37 6.26 15.80 -19.42
N THR A 38 5.56 14.93 -18.73
CA THR A 38 5.34 15.01 -17.28
C THR A 38 5.99 13.81 -16.62
N VAL A 39 6.80 14.06 -15.61
CA VAL A 39 7.40 13.00 -14.79
C VAL A 39 6.45 12.70 -13.63
N PHE A 40 6.02 11.45 -13.52
CA PHE A 40 5.20 10.95 -12.42
C PHE A 40 6.09 10.11 -11.50
N ASP A 41 6.44 10.66 -10.36
CA ASP A 41 7.38 10.10 -9.38
C ASP A 41 6.89 10.23 -7.94
N THR A 42 5.64 10.60 -7.75
CA THR A 42 5.08 10.86 -6.43
C THR A 42 3.81 10.02 -6.23
N ASP A 43 3.72 9.32 -5.09
CA ASP A 43 2.52 8.62 -4.68
C ASP A 43 1.43 9.63 -4.28
N GLU A 44 0.33 9.65 -5.02
CA GLU A 44 -0.79 10.59 -4.82
C GLU A 44 -1.81 10.11 -3.78
N TYR A 45 -1.71 8.85 -3.34
CA TYR A 45 -2.70 8.28 -2.43
C TYR A 45 -2.61 8.84 -1.00
N PRO A 46 -1.43 9.07 -0.40
CA PRO A 46 -1.32 9.66 0.92
C PRO A 46 -1.96 11.05 1.00
N LYS A 47 -2.78 11.27 2.02
CA LYS A 47 -3.48 12.56 2.23
C LYS A 47 -2.83 13.32 3.39
N PHE A 48 -1.90 14.20 3.06
CA PHE A 48 -1.16 14.99 4.03
C PHE A 48 -2.05 15.95 4.80
N GLY A 49 -1.73 16.17 6.06
CA GLY A 49 -2.51 17.01 6.96
C GLY A 49 -3.88 16.42 7.30
N THR A 50 -4.02 15.09 7.27
CA THR A 50 -5.21 14.39 7.75
C THR A 50 -5.34 14.53 9.27
N THR A 51 -6.52 14.95 9.74
CA THR A 51 -6.83 15.11 11.16
C THR A 51 -8.08 14.34 11.56
N LEU A 52 -8.19 13.98 12.83
CA LEU A 52 -9.36 13.27 13.34
C LEU A 52 -10.66 14.06 13.09
N GLU A 53 -10.62 15.38 13.22
CA GLU A 53 -11.76 16.26 12.97
C GLU A 53 -12.25 16.17 11.49
N LYS A 54 -11.33 16.10 10.54
CA LYS A 54 -11.67 15.95 9.12
C LYS A 54 -12.27 14.57 8.83
N VAL A 55 -11.67 13.53 9.39
CA VAL A 55 -12.11 12.14 9.19
C VAL A 55 -13.48 11.90 9.81
N ALA A 56 -13.74 12.41 11.00
CA ALA A 56 -15.00 12.26 11.70
C ALA A 56 -16.22 12.87 10.98
N LYS A 57 -16.00 13.78 10.02
CA LYS A 57 -17.06 14.39 9.19
C LYS A 57 -17.48 13.53 8.00
N LEU A 58 -16.77 12.46 7.71
CA LEU A 58 -17.04 11.59 6.56
C LEU A 58 -18.23 10.68 6.83
N LYS A 59 -19.03 10.49 5.78
CA LYS A 59 -20.20 9.60 5.85
C LYS A 59 -19.77 8.14 5.70
N PRO A 60 -20.43 7.21 6.39
CA PRO A 60 -20.24 5.79 6.18
C PRO A 60 -20.52 5.38 4.72
N ALA A 61 -19.64 4.53 4.15
CA ALA A 61 -19.71 4.12 2.76
C ALA A 61 -20.75 3.01 2.49
N PHE A 62 -20.95 2.11 3.45
CA PHE A 62 -21.75 0.89 3.24
C PHE A 62 -23.03 0.87 4.07
N LYS A 63 -22.96 1.16 5.35
CA LYS A 63 -24.09 1.12 6.26
C LYS A 63 -24.41 2.55 6.72
N LYS A 64 -25.56 3.11 6.29
CA LYS A 64 -25.93 4.50 6.58
C LYS A 64 -26.08 4.77 8.08
N ASP A 65 -26.78 3.89 8.79
CA ASP A 65 -27.02 4.05 10.22
C ASP A 65 -26.07 3.17 11.04
N GLY A 66 -25.23 3.81 11.84
CA GLY A 66 -24.26 3.14 12.70
C GLY A 66 -23.08 2.49 11.94
N GLY A 67 -22.87 2.82 10.68
CA GLY A 67 -21.68 2.41 9.94
C GLY A 67 -20.43 3.15 10.40
N THR A 68 -19.28 2.47 10.36
CA THR A 68 -18.01 3.02 10.82
C THR A 68 -16.95 3.08 9.71
N VAL A 69 -17.20 2.43 8.58
CA VAL A 69 -16.27 2.42 7.44
C VAL A 69 -16.51 3.62 6.54
N THR A 70 -15.49 4.43 6.36
CA THR A 70 -15.52 5.65 5.53
C THR A 70 -14.40 5.63 4.49
N ALA A 71 -14.40 6.56 3.57
CA ALA A 71 -13.34 6.71 2.58
C ALA A 71 -11.95 6.98 3.20
N ALA A 72 -11.88 7.42 4.45
CA ALA A 72 -10.60 7.70 5.12
C ALA A 72 -10.02 6.51 5.86
N ASN A 73 -10.85 5.54 6.27
CA ASN A 73 -10.41 4.36 7.05
C ASN A 73 -10.57 3.03 6.32
N ALA A 74 -10.92 3.07 5.03
CA ALA A 74 -10.95 1.91 4.15
C ALA A 74 -9.69 1.86 3.28
N SER A 75 -9.31 0.64 2.87
CA SER A 75 -8.24 0.44 1.88
C SER A 75 -8.64 0.98 0.50
N GLY A 76 -7.68 1.55 -0.21
CA GLY A 76 -7.86 1.87 -1.61
C GLY A 76 -7.91 0.61 -2.49
N ILE A 77 -8.53 0.75 -3.65
CA ILE A 77 -8.50 -0.25 -4.71
C ILE A 77 -7.49 0.26 -5.74
N ASN A 78 -6.24 -0.20 -5.63
CA ASN A 78 -5.14 0.26 -6.45
C ASN A 78 -4.65 -0.88 -7.36
N ASP A 79 -4.35 -0.56 -8.61
CA ASP A 79 -3.71 -1.49 -9.52
C ASP A 79 -2.24 -1.66 -9.13
N SER A 80 -1.74 -2.88 -9.20
CA SER A 80 -0.36 -3.18 -8.91
C SER A 80 0.13 -4.40 -9.69
N ALA A 81 1.44 -4.50 -9.84
CA ALA A 81 2.09 -5.70 -10.37
C ALA A 81 3.35 -6.00 -9.56
N ALA A 82 3.63 -7.28 -9.36
CA ALA A 82 4.86 -7.73 -8.73
C ALA A 82 5.41 -8.94 -9.49
N ALA A 83 6.72 -9.06 -9.53
CA ALA A 83 7.39 -10.20 -10.17
C ALA A 83 8.51 -10.71 -9.25
N PHE A 84 8.65 -12.03 -9.21
CA PHE A 84 9.69 -12.71 -8.46
C PHE A 84 10.41 -13.70 -9.36
N VAL A 85 11.72 -13.84 -9.15
CA VAL A 85 12.49 -14.95 -9.68
C VAL A 85 12.66 -15.96 -8.56
N VAL A 86 12.05 -17.13 -8.71
CA VAL A 86 12.09 -18.23 -7.74
C VAL A 86 12.91 -19.36 -8.34
N MET A 87 13.84 -19.91 -7.57
CA MET A 87 14.68 -21.03 -7.98
C MET A 87 15.08 -21.87 -6.76
N SER A 88 15.69 -23.04 -6.99
CA SER A 88 16.27 -23.82 -5.89
C SER A 88 17.52 -23.13 -5.33
N GLN A 89 17.88 -23.47 -4.10
CA GLN A 89 19.09 -22.95 -3.48
C GLN A 89 20.34 -23.34 -4.29
N GLU A 90 20.40 -24.58 -4.75
CA GLU A 90 21.52 -25.09 -5.55
C GLU A 90 21.67 -24.27 -6.86
N LYS A 91 20.55 -23.89 -7.49
CA LYS A 91 20.60 -23.08 -8.70
C LYS A 91 21.08 -21.67 -8.44
N ALA A 92 20.69 -21.09 -7.30
CA ALA A 92 21.18 -19.77 -6.91
C ALA A 92 22.70 -19.79 -6.66
N GLU A 93 23.20 -20.84 -6.00
CA GLU A 93 24.62 -21.03 -5.75
C GLU A 93 25.42 -21.24 -7.04
N GLU A 94 24.91 -22.09 -7.96
CA GLU A 94 25.51 -22.30 -9.29
C GLU A 94 25.66 -20.99 -10.08
N LEU A 95 24.67 -20.11 -9.99
CA LEU A 95 24.63 -18.81 -10.68
C LEU A 95 25.35 -17.70 -9.90
N GLY A 96 25.89 -17.95 -8.71
CA GLY A 96 26.52 -16.95 -7.86
C GLY A 96 25.56 -15.87 -7.36
N LEU A 97 24.26 -16.17 -7.26
CA LEU A 97 23.24 -15.24 -6.80
C LEU A 97 23.06 -15.31 -5.30
N LYS A 98 22.87 -14.14 -4.67
CA LYS A 98 22.53 -14.04 -3.26
C LYS A 98 21.00 -14.01 -3.10
N PRO A 99 20.37 -15.03 -2.50
CA PRO A 99 18.94 -15.02 -2.24
C PRO A 99 18.54 -13.84 -1.34
N MET A 100 17.43 -13.19 -1.62
CA MET A 100 16.83 -12.17 -0.75
C MET A 100 16.12 -12.82 0.44
N ALA A 101 15.49 -13.99 0.22
CA ALA A 101 14.80 -14.79 1.23
C ALA A 101 14.75 -16.25 0.80
N THR A 102 14.52 -17.13 1.75
CA THR A 102 14.26 -18.56 1.52
C THR A 102 12.86 -18.89 1.99
N ILE A 103 12.08 -19.58 1.15
CA ILE A 103 10.76 -20.11 1.54
C ILE A 103 11.01 -21.32 2.44
N VAL A 104 10.73 -21.18 3.73
CA VAL A 104 10.98 -22.22 4.73
C VAL A 104 9.82 -23.21 4.80
N SER A 105 8.59 -22.71 4.75
CA SER A 105 7.38 -23.52 4.80
C SER A 105 6.20 -22.77 4.18
N TYR A 106 5.17 -23.52 3.83
CA TYR A 106 3.88 -22.95 3.42
C TYR A 106 2.74 -23.81 3.92
N ALA A 107 1.56 -23.21 4.06
CA ALA A 107 0.33 -23.91 4.38
C ALA A 107 -0.85 -23.20 3.71
N THR A 108 -1.92 -23.93 3.46
CA THR A 108 -3.18 -23.39 2.97
C THR A 108 -4.28 -23.59 4.03
N GLY A 109 -5.22 -22.65 4.10
CA GLY A 109 -6.35 -22.74 5.00
C GLY A 109 -7.60 -22.16 4.33
N GLY A 110 -8.75 -22.77 4.61
CA GLY A 110 -10.05 -22.24 4.21
C GLY A 110 -10.74 -21.57 5.41
N VAL A 111 -11.43 -20.47 5.17
CA VAL A 111 -12.23 -19.77 6.16
C VAL A 111 -13.61 -19.45 5.58
N ASP A 112 -14.59 -19.22 6.46
CA ASP A 112 -15.90 -18.73 6.04
C ASP A 112 -15.72 -17.39 5.31
N PRO A 113 -16.32 -17.19 4.10
CA PRO A 113 -16.17 -15.94 3.35
C PRO A 113 -16.55 -14.69 4.12
N SER A 114 -17.47 -14.78 5.08
CA SER A 114 -17.91 -13.63 5.90
C SER A 114 -16.83 -13.11 6.84
N ILE A 115 -15.80 -13.91 7.14
CA ILE A 115 -14.70 -13.56 8.05
C ILE A 115 -13.32 -13.64 7.35
N MET A 116 -13.30 -13.62 6.03
CA MET A 116 -12.07 -13.77 5.25
C MET A 116 -10.98 -12.75 5.60
N GLY A 117 -11.36 -11.59 6.09
CA GLY A 117 -10.43 -10.53 6.47
C GLY A 117 -9.93 -10.56 7.92
N VAL A 118 -10.25 -11.57 8.71
CA VAL A 118 -9.92 -11.67 10.16
C VAL A 118 -9.13 -12.94 10.46
#